data_10f28e0df81f8ec96c04aec54413886c
#
_entry.id   10f28e0df81f8ec96c04aec54413886c
#
_cell.length_a   1.000
_cell.length_b   1.000
_cell.length_c   1.000
_cell.angle_alpha   90.00
_cell.angle_beta   90.00
_cell.angle_gamma   90.00
#
_symmetry.space_group_name_H-M   'P 1'
#
loop_
_entity.id
_entity.type
_entity.pdbx_description
1 polymer ?
#
loop_
_entity_poly.entity_id
_entity_poly.type
_entity_poly.pdbx_seq_one_letter_code
_entity_poly.pdbx_strand_id
1 'polypeptide(L)'
;CDQFTSQPEYWHKAEGIVGDAPSALNLVYPEAFLSEGDARIKKICASMHNYLDDGLLTEQVTDGFILVERQVSHGTRLGLVGQLDLDQYEFTPGAQVEIRATEGTVLSRIPPRVKIRKDAPIESPHAMVLIDDAKKQLLEPLVAGKENFRQLYDFNLMLGGGHIAAWAIEGTSATSLAVQIARMQSAAGGFFIAVGDGNHS
;
A
#
# COMPACT_ATOMS: atom_id res chain seq x y z
N CYS A 1 -9.65 -3.59 -3.82
CA CYS A 1 -8.67 -3.69 -4.91
C CYS A 1 -9.37 -3.49 -6.26
N ASP A 2 -8.95 -2.50 -7.03
CA ASP A 2 -9.61 -2.02 -8.26
C ASP A 2 -8.94 -2.46 -9.58
N GLN A 3 -7.84 -3.20 -9.50
CA GLN A 3 -7.25 -3.78 -10.71
C GLN A 3 -8.14 -4.87 -11.28
N PHE A 4 -8.14 -4.96 -12.61
CA PHE A 4 -8.91 -5.98 -13.33
C PHE A 4 -10.40 -6.01 -12.99
N THR A 5 -11.00 -4.84 -12.69
CA THR A 5 -12.42 -4.71 -12.29
C THR A 5 -13.39 -5.25 -13.35
N SER A 6 -13.07 -5.06 -14.63
CA SER A 6 -13.86 -5.57 -15.77
C SER A 6 -13.43 -6.96 -16.26
N GLN A 7 -12.53 -7.62 -15.55
CA GLN A 7 -11.90 -8.90 -15.95
C GLN A 7 -11.96 -9.91 -14.79
N PRO A 8 -13.15 -10.36 -14.36
CA PRO A 8 -13.29 -11.30 -13.24
C PRO A 8 -12.54 -12.61 -13.47
N GLU A 9 -12.34 -13.00 -14.73
CA GLU A 9 -11.56 -14.19 -15.08
C GLU A 9 -10.08 -14.12 -14.64
N TYR A 10 -9.51 -12.93 -14.50
CA TYR A 10 -8.19 -12.75 -13.90
C TYR A 10 -8.19 -13.24 -12.45
N TRP A 11 -9.17 -12.81 -11.69
CA TRP A 11 -9.31 -13.16 -10.28
C TRP A 11 -9.61 -14.63 -10.09
N HIS A 12 -10.47 -15.23 -10.92
CA HIS A 12 -10.71 -16.68 -10.90
C HIS A 12 -9.45 -17.50 -11.22
N LYS A 13 -8.60 -17.03 -12.13
CA LYS A 13 -7.30 -17.67 -12.38
C LYS A 13 -6.38 -17.56 -11.16
N ALA A 14 -6.34 -16.40 -10.51
CA ALA A 14 -5.57 -16.20 -9.28
C ALA A 14 -6.06 -17.12 -8.15
N GLU A 15 -7.38 -17.21 -7.94
CA GLU A 15 -8.00 -18.12 -7.00
C GLU A 15 -7.66 -19.59 -7.30
N GLY A 16 -7.66 -19.97 -8.57
CA GLY A 16 -7.27 -21.32 -9.00
C GLY A 16 -5.80 -21.65 -8.75
N ILE A 17 -4.89 -20.67 -8.85
CA ILE A 17 -3.46 -20.84 -8.53
C ILE A 17 -3.27 -21.00 -7.02
N VAL A 18 -3.95 -20.19 -6.23
CA VAL A 18 -3.85 -20.20 -4.77
C VAL A 18 -4.47 -21.47 -4.17
N GLY A 19 -5.62 -21.92 -4.69
CA GLY A 19 -6.36 -23.05 -4.12
C GLY A 19 -6.66 -22.81 -2.65
N ASP A 20 -6.34 -23.80 -1.81
CA ASP A 20 -6.54 -23.75 -0.36
C ASP A 20 -5.34 -23.18 0.41
N ALA A 21 -4.28 -22.76 -0.28
CA ALA A 21 -3.09 -22.23 0.37
C ALA A 21 -3.34 -20.84 0.98
N PRO A 22 -2.68 -20.51 2.09
CA PRO A 22 -2.68 -19.15 2.62
C PRO A 22 -2.14 -18.15 1.58
N SER A 23 -2.88 -17.05 1.41
CA SER A 23 -2.50 -16.04 0.43
C SER A 23 -3.09 -14.68 0.80
N ALA A 24 -2.38 -13.61 0.45
CA ALA A 24 -2.90 -12.24 0.51
C ALA A 24 -4.18 -12.06 -0.33
N LEU A 25 -4.41 -12.91 -1.34
CA LEU A 25 -5.65 -12.91 -2.12
C LEU A 25 -6.89 -13.13 -1.24
N ASN A 26 -6.77 -13.91 -0.16
CA ASN A 26 -7.85 -14.17 0.78
C ASN A 26 -8.13 -12.99 1.73
N LEU A 27 -7.30 -11.95 1.71
CA LEU A 27 -7.37 -10.77 2.58
C LEU A 27 -7.85 -9.52 1.84
N VAL A 28 -7.99 -9.57 0.51
CA VAL A 28 -8.38 -8.43 -0.31
C VAL A 28 -9.77 -8.60 -0.91
N TYR A 29 -10.45 -7.48 -1.15
CA TYR A 29 -11.74 -7.47 -1.81
C TYR A 29 -11.59 -6.86 -3.21
N PRO A 30 -11.52 -7.69 -4.29
CA PRO A 30 -11.52 -7.17 -5.65
C PRO A 30 -12.85 -6.48 -6.00
N GLU A 31 -12.79 -5.31 -6.62
CA GLU A 31 -13.99 -4.59 -7.06
C GLU A 31 -14.83 -5.40 -8.05
N ALA A 32 -14.21 -6.27 -8.84
CA ALA A 32 -14.89 -7.18 -9.74
C ALA A 32 -15.99 -8.04 -9.06
N PHE A 33 -15.89 -8.21 -7.73
CA PHE A 33 -16.81 -9.05 -6.95
C PHE A 33 -17.66 -8.26 -5.95
N LEU A 34 -17.79 -6.95 -6.08
CA LEU A 34 -18.58 -6.12 -5.15
C LEU A 34 -20.04 -6.58 -5.03
N SER A 35 -20.58 -7.26 -6.05
CA SER A 35 -21.92 -7.86 -6.03
C SER A 35 -22.07 -9.00 -5.01
N GLU A 36 -21.00 -9.63 -4.55
CA GLU A 36 -21.04 -10.70 -3.53
C GLU A 36 -21.33 -10.16 -2.11
N GLY A 37 -21.15 -8.87 -1.89
CA GLY A 37 -21.60 -8.16 -0.70
C GLY A 37 -21.04 -8.73 0.61
N ASP A 38 -21.92 -8.86 1.60
CA ASP A 38 -21.57 -9.21 2.97
C ASP A 38 -20.97 -10.62 3.14
N ALA A 39 -21.33 -11.54 2.25
CA ALA A 39 -20.79 -12.90 2.31
C ALA A 39 -19.26 -12.89 2.10
N ARG A 40 -18.79 -12.13 1.08
CA ARG A 40 -17.37 -12.02 0.82
C ARG A 40 -16.63 -11.23 1.92
N ILE A 41 -17.23 -10.17 2.45
CA ILE A 41 -16.67 -9.41 3.58
C ILE A 41 -16.42 -10.32 4.77
N LYS A 42 -17.42 -11.10 5.17
CA LYS A 42 -17.28 -12.05 6.29
C LYS A 42 -16.20 -13.09 6.06
N LYS A 43 -16.09 -13.62 4.83
CA LYS A 43 -15.04 -14.58 4.46
C LYS A 43 -13.64 -13.95 4.61
N ILE A 44 -13.47 -12.72 4.11
CA ILE A 44 -12.19 -11.98 4.22
C ILE A 44 -11.83 -11.73 5.67
N CYS A 45 -12.76 -11.21 6.49
CA CYS A 45 -12.52 -10.96 7.91
C CYS A 45 -12.16 -12.26 8.66
N ALA A 46 -12.85 -13.37 8.37
CA ALA A 46 -12.53 -14.66 8.94
C ALA A 46 -11.11 -15.13 8.56
N SER A 47 -10.72 -14.96 7.29
CA SER A 47 -9.36 -15.28 6.85
C SER A 47 -8.32 -14.43 7.55
N MET A 48 -8.58 -13.14 7.77
CA MET A 48 -7.69 -12.24 8.50
C MET A 48 -7.49 -12.71 9.95
N HIS A 49 -8.58 -13.04 10.66
CA HIS A 49 -8.50 -13.57 12.01
C HIS A 49 -7.70 -14.89 12.05
N ASN A 50 -8.04 -15.84 11.20
CA ASN A 50 -7.34 -17.12 11.16
C ASN A 50 -5.84 -16.95 10.90
N TYR A 51 -5.46 -16.04 9.98
CA TYR A 51 -4.04 -15.82 9.67
C TYR A 51 -3.26 -15.19 10.82
N LEU A 52 -3.92 -14.36 11.64
CA LEU A 52 -3.34 -13.83 12.88
C LEU A 52 -3.24 -14.91 13.95
N ASP A 53 -4.33 -15.64 14.20
CA ASP A 53 -4.42 -16.64 15.26
C ASP A 53 -3.47 -17.84 15.02
N ASP A 54 -3.33 -18.23 13.74
CA ASP A 54 -2.41 -19.29 13.32
C ASP A 54 -0.95 -18.84 13.20
N GLY A 55 -0.66 -17.55 13.43
CA GLY A 55 0.69 -16.97 13.30
C GLY A 55 1.23 -16.96 11.89
N LEU A 56 0.37 -17.03 10.87
CA LEU A 56 0.75 -16.90 9.46
C LEU A 56 1.13 -15.46 9.09
N LEU A 57 0.53 -14.49 9.77
CA LEU A 57 0.91 -13.09 9.70
C LEU A 57 1.59 -12.71 11.01
N THR A 58 2.81 -12.20 10.88
CA THR A 58 3.60 -11.73 12.03
C THR A 58 4.13 -10.34 11.72
N GLU A 59 4.21 -9.52 12.77
CA GLU A 59 4.78 -8.18 12.65
C GLU A 59 6.26 -8.25 12.27
N GLN A 60 6.63 -7.61 11.18
CA GLN A 60 7.99 -7.61 10.65
C GLN A 60 8.73 -6.28 10.91
N VAL A 61 8.03 -5.18 10.98
CA VAL A 61 8.58 -3.85 11.20
C VAL A 61 7.64 -3.09 12.13
N THR A 62 8.10 -2.79 13.33
CA THR A 62 7.32 -2.08 14.36
C THR A 62 7.45 -0.58 14.22
N ASP A 63 8.68 -0.09 13.97
CA ASP A 63 8.99 1.33 13.85
C ASP A 63 10.02 1.53 12.73
N GLY A 64 9.53 1.94 11.58
CA GLY A 64 10.40 2.07 10.40
C GLY A 64 9.62 2.24 9.11
N PHE A 65 10.33 1.96 8.01
CA PHE A 65 9.80 2.02 6.66
C PHE A 65 10.13 0.73 5.91
N ILE A 66 9.44 0.49 4.80
CA ILE A 66 9.76 -0.62 3.91
C ILE A 66 10.10 -0.05 2.53
N LEU A 67 11.35 -0.27 2.09
CA LEU A 67 11.77 0.01 0.73
C LEU A 67 11.26 -1.10 -0.18
N VAL A 68 10.65 -0.74 -1.29
CA VAL A 68 10.11 -1.69 -2.26
C VAL A 68 10.66 -1.42 -3.65
N GLU A 69 11.15 -2.45 -4.31
CA GLU A 69 11.42 -2.46 -5.74
C GLU A 69 10.42 -3.38 -6.44
N ARG A 70 9.74 -2.88 -7.43
CA ARG A 70 8.84 -3.68 -8.26
C ARG A 70 9.22 -3.58 -9.72
N GLN A 71 9.65 -4.70 -10.30
CA GLN A 71 9.91 -4.82 -11.73
C GLN A 71 8.62 -5.15 -12.47
N VAL A 72 8.32 -4.37 -13.47
CA VAL A 72 7.19 -4.56 -14.38
C VAL A 72 7.69 -4.50 -15.83
N SER A 73 6.84 -4.83 -16.80
CA SER A 73 7.21 -4.86 -18.23
C SER A 73 7.85 -3.57 -18.75
N HIS A 74 7.56 -2.44 -18.12
CA HIS A 74 8.01 -1.11 -18.58
C HIS A 74 9.13 -0.51 -17.71
N GLY A 75 9.71 -1.26 -16.78
CA GLY A 75 10.80 -0.80 -15.92
C GLY A 75 10.63 -1.15 -14.45
N THR A 76 11.42 -0.52 -13.60
CA THR A 76 11.39 -0.70 -12.15
C THR A 76 10.70 0.47 -11.49
N ARG A 77 9.75 0.17 -10.62
CA ARG A 77 9.12 1.15 -9.73
C ARG A 77 9.77 1.05 -8.36
N LEU A 78 10.10 2.20 -7.80
CA LEU A 78 10.62 2.33 -6.45
C LEU A 78 9.52 2.88 -5.55
N GLY A 79 9.41 2.36 -4.35
CA GLY A 79 8.43 2.80 -3.38
C GLY A 79 8.97 2.75 -1.95
N LEU A 80 8.39 3.59 -1.12
CA LEU A 80 8.58 3.56 0.32
C LEU A 80 7.22 3.37 0.97
N VAL A 81 7.07 2.29 1.72
CA VAL A 81 5.86 2.04 2.53
C VAL A 81 6.07 2.65 3.90
N GLY A 82 5.11 3.43 4.34
CA GLY A 82 5.09 4.07 5.64
C GLY A 82 3.67 4.45 6.02
N GLN A 83 3.53 5.19 7.09
CA GLN A 83 2.25 5.72 7.58
C GLN A 83 2.21 7.23 7.37
N LEU A 84 1.03 7.74 7.07
CA LEU A 84 0.74 9.16 7.00
C LEU A 84 -0.13 9.55 8.19
N ASP A 85 0.17 10.69 8.77
CA ASP A 85 -0.70 11.31 9.78
C ASP A 85 -1.92 11.89 9.08
N LEU A 86 -3.09 11.30 9.31
CA LEU A 86 -4.34 11.73 8.68
C LEU A 86 -4.83 13.09 9.19
N ASP A 87 -4.34 13.56 10.33
CA ASP A 87 -4.63 14.93 10.82
C ASP A 87 -3.95 15.99 9.94
N GLN A 88 -2.96 15.60 9.14
CA GLN A 88 -2.28 16.46 8.17
C GLN A 88 -2.84 16.34 6.75
N TYR A 89 -3.87 15.55 6.56
CA TYR A 89 -4.50 15.30 5.26
C TYR A 89 -5.78 16.13 5.10
N GLU A 90 -5.93 16.74 3.93
CA GLU A 90 -7.16 17.45 3.56
C GLU A 90 -7.48 17.20 2.08
N PHE A 91 -8.75 16.91 1.81
CA PHE A 91 -9.25 16.65 0.47
C PHE A 91 -9.97 17.85 -0.16
N THR A 92 -10.23 18.91 0.62
CA THR A 92 -10.89 20.11 0.12
C THR A 92 -10.00 20.84 -0.89
N PRO A 93 -10.49 21.15 -2.09
CA PRO A 93 -9.72 21.90 -3.08
C PRO A 93 -9.19 23.23 -2.53
N GLY A 94 -7.90 23.47 -2.69
CA GLY A 94 -7.25 24.71 -2.23
C GLY A 94 -6.80 24.74 -0.77
N ALA A 95 -6.99 23.63 -0.02
CA ALA A 95 -6.48 23.51 1.34
C ALA A 95 -4.97 23.78 1.42
N GLN A 96 -4.54 24.44 2.48
CA GLN A 96 -3.13 24.77 2.73
C GLN A 96 -2.53 23.82 3.76
N VAL A 97 -2.50 22.53 3.41
CA VAL A 97 -1.93 21.44 4.22
C VAL A 97 -0.87 20.69 3.42
N GLU A 98 -0.06 19.92 4.11
CA GLU A 98 1.11 19.25 3.53
C GLU A 98 0.74 18.02 2.70
N ILE A 99 -0.33 17.33 3.07
CA ILE A 99 -0.82 16.12 2.41
C ILE A 99 -2.18 16.42 1.78
N ARG A 100 -2.27 16.37 0.46
CA ARG A 100 -3.49 16.75 -0.27
C ARG A 100 -3.95 15.67 -1.22
N ALA A 101 -5.27 15.59 -1.38
CA ALA A 101 -5.87 14.83 -2.47
C ALA A 101 -5.56 15.48 -3.83
N THR A 102 -5.34 14.66 -4.85
CA THR A 102 -5.19 15.10 -6.24
C THR A 102 -6.51 15.07 -7.01
N GLU A 103 -7.54 14.45 -6.42
CA GLU A 103 -8.86 14.30 -7.02
C GLU A 103 -9.98 14.62 -6.02
N GLY A 104 -11.14 14.97 -6.53
CA GLY A 104 -12.33 15.19 -5.69
C GLY A 104 -12.83 13.88 -5.08
N THR A 105 -13.24 13.94 -3.82
CA THR A 105 -13.82 12.78 -3.13
C THR A 105 -15.16 12.39 -3.71
N VAL A 106 -15.30 11.12 -4.12
CA VAL A 106 -16.55 10.55 -4.58
C VAL A 106 -17.32 9.99 -3.39
N LEU A 107 -18.22 10.79 -2.83
CA LEU A 107 -18.95 10.47 -1.58
C LEU A 107 -19.69 9.13 -1.62
N SER A 108 -20.22 8.73 -2.78
CA SER A 108 -20.93 7.45 -2.93
C SER A 108 -20.04 6.22 -2.77
N ARG A 109 -18.71 6.39 -2.85
CA ARG A 109 -17.76 5.30 -2.64
C ARG A 109 -17.41 5.07 -1.17
N ILE A 110 -17.63 6.04 -0.30
CA ILE A 110 -17.28 5.95 1.13
C ILE A 110 -18.05 4.83 1.85
N PRO A 111 -19.40 4.73 1.78
CA PRO A 111 -20.13 3.72 2.56
C PRO A 111 -19.69 2.28 2.27
N PRO A 112 -19.51 1.82 1.02
CA PRO A 112 -19.03 0.46 0.76
C PRO A 112 -17.60 0.23 1.28
N ARG A 113 -16.69 1.21 1.24
CA ARG A 113 -15.34 1.07 1.79
C ARG A 113 -15.36 0.96 3.31
N VAL A 114 -16.12 1.81 3.97
CA VAL A 114 -16.34 1.72 5.43
C VAL A 114 -16.89 0.34 5.81
N LYS A 115 -17.87 -0.16 5.08
CA LYS A 115 -18.47 -1.47 5.34
C LYS A 115 -17.47 -2.61 5.22
N ILE A 116 -16.57 -2.57 4.23
CA ILE A 116 -15.54 -3.59 4.03
C ILE A 116 -14.51 -3.58 5.17
N ARG A 117 -14.15 -2.38 5.65
CA ARG A 117 -13.05 -2.21 6.62
C ARG A 117 -13.49 -2.27 8.08
N LYS A 118 -14.76 -2.00 8.38
CA LYS A 118 -15.28 -1.80 9.74
C LYS A 118 -14.94 -2.91 10.73
N ASP A 119 -15.03 -4.17 10.28
CA ASP A 119 -14.83 -5.34 11.13
C ASP A 119 -13.53 -6.10 10.76
N ALA A 120 -12.68 -5.52 9.93
CA ALA A 120 -11.42 -6.12 9.51
C ALA A 120 -10.35 -5.92 10.60
N PRO A 121 -9.71 -6.99 11.10
CA PRO A 121 -8.67 -6.88 12.13
C PRO A 121 -7.32 -6.41 11.54
N ILE A 122 -7.19 -6.41 10.22
CA ILE A 122 -5.99 -5.97 9.50
C ILE A 122 -6.41 -4.95 8.46
N GLU A 123 -5.65 -3.90 8.31
CA GLU A 123 -5.76 -2.99 7.19
C GLU A 123 -4.72 -3.34 6.13
N SER A 124 -5.14 -3.34 4.87
CA SER A 124 -4.29 -3.49 3.71
C SER A 124 -4.51 -2.33 2.73
N PRO A 125 -4.53 -1.08 3.21
CA PRO A 125 -4.67 0.06 2.33
C PRO A 125 -3.37 0.25 1.54
N HIS A 126 -3.51 0.69 0.30
CA HIS A 126 -2.37 1.03 -0.55
C HIS A 126 -2.68 2.33 -1.29
N ALA A 127 -2.90 3.38 -0.53
CA ALA A 127 -2.98 4.71 -1.11
C ALA A 127 -1.63 5.02 -1.77
N MET A 128 -1.66 5.31 -3.07
CA MET A 128 -0.47 5.75 -3.79
C MET A 128 -0.27 7.22 -3.50
N VAL A 129 0.89 7.56 -2.93
CA VAL A 129 1.30 8.93 -2.68
C VAL A 129 2.50 9.29 -3.54
N LEU A 130 2.51 10.51 -4.01
CA LEU A 130 3.61 11.10 -4.77
C LEU A 130 4.24 12.20 -3.93
N ILE A 131 5.56 12.26 -3.97
CA ILE A 131 6.34 13.31 -3.33
C ILE A 131 7.13 14.07 -4.39
N ASP A 132 7.33 15.36 -4.18
CA ASP A 132 8.18 16.17 -5.04
C ASP A 132 9.66 15.93 -4.71
N ASP A 133 10.28 15.00 -5.43
CA ASP A 133 11.70 14.67 -5.33
C ASP A 133 12.37 14.67 -6.70
N ALA A 134 12.30 15.77 -7.40
CA ALA A 134 12.93 15.94 -8.73
C ALA A 134 14.46 15.71 -8.70
N LYS A 135 15.09 15.84 -7.54
CA LYS A 135 16.53 15.62 -7.35
C LYS A 135 16.88 14.18 -6.98
N LYS A 136 15.89 13.30 -6.84
CA LYS A 136 16.09 11.88 -6.52
C LYS A 136 16.91 11.66 -5.24
N GLN A 137 16.55 12.40 -4.20
CA GLN A 137 17.29 12.40 -2.94
C GLN A 137 16.77 11.39 -1.93
N LEU A 138 15.56 10.84 -2.15
CA LEU A 138 14.89 9.95 -1.19
C LEU A 138 15.10 8.47 -1.53
N LEU A 139 14.54 8.03 -2.65
CA LEU A 139 14.49 6.59 -2.97
C LEU A 139 15.78 6.05 -3.55
N GLU A 140 16.41 6.78 -4.45
CA GLU A 140 17.61 6.31 -5.14
C GLU A 140 18.80 6.05 -4.18
N PRO A 141 19.09 6.89 -3.16
CA PRO A 141 20.12 6.57 -2.18
C PRO A 141 19.77 5.32 -1.33
N LEU A 142 18.50 5.10 -1.01
CA LEU A 142 18.07 3.90 -0.29
C LEU A 142 18.29 2.64 -1.13
N VAL A 143 17.94 2.69 -2.41
CA VAL A 143 18.17 1.57 -3.34
C VAL A 143 19.66 1.31 -3.51
N ALA A 144 20.48 2.35 -3.62
CA ALA A 144 21.94 2.21 -3.74
C ALA A 144 22.62 1.59 -2.50
N GLY A 145 21.96 1.68 -1.34
CA GLY A 145 22.47 1.12 -0.07
C GLY A 145 21.62 -0.03 0.48
N LYS A 146 20.75 -0.64 -0.32
CA LYS A 146 19.75 -1.63 0.14
C LYS A 146 20.36 -2.90 0.74
N GLU A 147 21.60 -3.24 0.38
CA GLU A 147 22.34 -4.36 0.96
C GLU A 147 22.61 -4.21 2.46
N ASN A 148 22.49 -2.98 2.99
CA ASN A 148 22.62 -2.71 4.42
C ASN A 148 21.31 -2.89 5.18
N PHE A 149 20.20 -3.17 4.50
CA PHE A 149 18.88 -3.36 5.09
C PHE A 149 18.51 -4.84 5.13
N ARG A 150 17.70 -5.22 6.11
CA ARG A 150 17.18 -6.58 6.23
C ARG A 150 16.16 -6.83 5.11
N GLN A 151 16.45 -7.79 4.23
CA GLN A 151 15.51 -8.19 3.18
C GLN A 151 14.31 -8.89 3.80
N LEU A 152 13.12 -8.47 3.42
CA LEU A 152 11.84 -9.03 3.87
C LEU A 152 11.34 -10.11 2.92
N TYR A 153 11.36 -9.83 1.63
CA TYR A 153 10.94 -10.76 0.59
C TYR A 153 11.57 -10.41 -0.77
N ASP A 154 11.57 -11.41 -1.64
CA ASP A 154 12.11 -11.32 -3.01
C ASP A 154 11.51 -12.47 -3.83
N PHE A 155 10.53 -12.18 -4.70
CA PHE A 155 9.82 -13.21 -5.47
C PHE A 155 9.11 -12.67 -6.72
N ASN A 156 8.76 -13.59 -7.62
CA ASN A 156 7.95 -13.30 -8.80
C ASN A 156 6.46 -13.30 -8.46
N LEU A 157 5.76 -12.28 -8.95
CA LEU A 157 4.31 -12.19 -8.81
C LEU A 157 3.61 -13.10 -9.82
N MET A 158 2.47 -13.69 -9.40
CA MET A 158 1.67 -14.56 -10.25
C MET A 158 1.12 -13.82 -11.48
N LEU A 159 0.70 -14.56 -12.48
CA LEU A 159 0.02 -14.07 -13.69
C LEU A 159 0.77 -12.95 -14.42
N GLY A 160 2.08 -13.03 -14.44
CA GLY A 160 2.90 -12.03 -15.14
C GLY A 160 2.98 -10.68 -14.45
N GLY A 161 2.65 -10.60 -13.15
CA GLY A 161 2.67 -9.38 -12.35
C GLY A 161 4.07 -8.76 -12.17
N GLY A 162 5.12 -9.41 -12.70
CA GLY A 162 6.50 -8.98 -12.58
C GLY A 162 7.18 -9.54 -11.34
N HIS A 163 8.17 -8.81 -10.82
CA HIS A 163 8.95 -9.21 -9.65
C HIS A 163 8.86 -8.15 -8.57
N ILE A 164 8.88 -8.55 -7.31
CA ILE A 164 8.87 -7.64 -6.17
C ILE A 164 9.90 -8.07 -5.13
N ALA A 165 10.65 -7.09 -4.62
CA ALA A 165 11.54 -7.26 -3.50
C ALA A 165 11.39 -6.11 -2.50
N ALA A 166 11.59 -6.39 -1.21
CA ALA A 166 11.47 -5.37 -0.18
C ALA A 166 12.48 -5.54 0.96
N TRP A 167 12.81 -4.41 1.57
CA TRP A 167 13.77 -4.31 2.67
C TRP A 167 13.22 -3.45 3.80
N ALA A 168 13.44 -3.88 5.03
CA ALA A 168 13.11 -3.11 6.23
C ALA A 168 14.16 -2.03 6.49
N ILE A 169 13.72 -0.81 6.67
CA ILE A 169 14.54 0.33 7.11
C ILE A 169 14.16 0.60 8.56
N GLU A 170 15.03 0.23 9.49
CA GLU A 170 14.78 0.25 10.93
C GLU A 170 15.88 1.01 11.71
N GLY A 171 15.65 1.30 12.98
CA GLY A 171 16.63 1.88 13.88
C GLY A 171 17.17 3.23 13.42
N THR A 172 18.50 3.41 13.44
CA THR A 172 19.14 4.67 13.06
C THR A 172 18.90 5.07 11.61
N SER A 173 18.76 4.09 10.71
CA SER A 173 18.44 4.34 9.29
C SER A 173 17.03 4.91 9.14
N ALA A 174 16.05 4.38 9.86
CA ALA A 174 14.70 4.92 9.88
C ALA A 174 14.66 6.35 10.44
N THR A 175 15.36 6.58 11.55
CA THR A 175 15.47 7.92 12.14
C THR A 175 16.09 8.93 11.16
N SER A 176 17.17 8.54 10.48
CA SER A 176 17.84 9.38 9.49
C SER A 176 16.94 9.69 8.30
N LEU A 177 16.18 8.69 7.84
CA LEU A 177 15.22 8.84 6.76
C LEU A 177 14.08 9.79 7.16
N ALA A 178 13.52 9.63 8.36
CA ALA A 178 12.47 10.53 8.87
C ALA A 178 12.95 12.00 8.94
N VAL A 179 14.18 12.22 9.39
CA VAL A 179 14.80 13.56 9.40
C VAL A 179 14.97 14.11 7.98
N GLN A 180 15.35 13.27 7.03
CA GLN A 180 15.46 13.67 5.62
C GLN A 180 14.11 14.06 5.03
N ILE A 181 13.07 13.25 5.25
CA ILE A 181 11.71 13.55 4.81
C ILE A 181 11.24 14.89 5.41
N ALA A 182 11.42 15.10 6.70
CA ALA A 182 11.05 16.35 7.37
C ALA A 182 11.78 17.58 6.79
N ARG A 183 13.05 17.44 6.41
CA ARG A 183 13.80 18.51 5.73
C ARG A 183 13.25 18.81 4.33
N MET A 184 12.94 17.77 3.56
CA MET A 184 12.35 17.93 2.22
C MET A 184 10.97 18.58 2.31
N GLN A 185 10.14 18.17 3.25
CA GLN A 185 8.84 18.74 3.56
C GLN A 185 8.95 20.24 3.91
N SER A 186 9.85 20.59 4.81
CA SER A 186 10.10 21.99 5.18
C SER A 186 10.59 22.84 4.00
N ALA A 187 11.38 22.25 3.11
CA ALA A 187 11.90 22.94 1.93
C ALA A 187 10.84 23.12 0.83
N ALA A 188 9.80 22.28 0.80
CA ALA A 188 8.72 22.34 -0.19
C ALA A 188 7.73 23.51 0.04
N GLY A 189 7.74 24.14 1.23
CA GLY A 189 6.97 25.34 1.50
C GLY A 189 5.45 25.12 1.58
N GLY A 190 5.00 23.94 1.98
CA GLY A 190 3.60 23.68 2.33
C GLY A 190 2.87 22.61 1.52
N PHE A 191 3.29 22.25 0.30
CA PHE A 191 2.76 21.09 -0.42
C PHE A 191 3.89 20.10 -0.70
N PHE A 192 3.82 18.94 -0.10
CA PHE A 192 4.88 17.95 -0.21
C PHE A 192 4.38 16.59 -0.66
N ILE A 193 3.20 16.16 -0.19
CA ILE A 193 2.63 14.86 -0.49
C ILE A 193 1.31 15.01 -1.24
N ALA A 194 1.23 14.40 -2.41
CA ALA A 194 0.03 14.29 -3.21
C ALA A 194 -0.51 12.85 -3.13
N VAL A 195 -1.75 12.69 -2.65
CA VAL A 195 -2.43 11.40 -2.66
C VAL A 195 -2.97 11.15 -4.06
N GLY A 196 -2.36 10.21 -4.78
CA GLY A 196 -2.66 9.95 -6.19
C GLY A 196 -3.91 9.12 -6.42
N ASP A 197 -4.36 8.36 -5.41
CA ASP A 197 -5.58 7.57 -5.45
C ASP A 197 -6.17 7.44 -4.04
N GLY A 198 -7.19 8.21 -3.76
CA GLY A 198 -7.94 8.18 -2.50
C GLY A 198 -9.34 7.58 -2.63
N ASN A 199 -9.92 7.55 -3.83
CA ASN A 199 -11.30 7.09 -4.03
C ASN A 199 -11.44 5.56 -4.07
N HIS A 200 -10.35 4.83 -4.19
CA HIS A 200 -10.31 3.36 -4.27
C HIS A 200 -9.73 2.71 -3.00
N SER A 201 -9.32 3.51 -2.04
CA SER A 201 -8.71 3.07 -0.77
C SER A 201 -9.69 2.96 0.36
#